data_610d18da72fee404d1beb1184429fc6a
#
_entry.id   610d18da72fee404d1beb1184429fc6a
#
_cell.length_a   1.000
_cell.length_b   1.000
_cell.length_c   1.000
_cell.angle_alpha   90.00
_cell.angle_beta   90.00
_cell.angle_gamma   90.00
#
_symmetry.space_group_name_H-M   'P 1'
#
loop_
_entity.id
_entity.type
_entity.pdbx_description
1 polymer ?
#
loop_
_entity_poly.entity_id
_entity_poly.type
_entity_poly.pdbx_seq_one_letter_code
_entity_poly.pdbx_strand_id
1 'polypeptide(L)'
;DEKETLGQFVQRMQQAQDESSKITEGHTKAYTEGCTLPEAMAAEFVPAYFSLHDYIEPQIWLGNVPTNVAASSLHRDPMDGFLYQVMGRKKLLMYAPDQAPLLYPMKAYNNYQPCWVKPEEPDLERYPEFAKAKPIEVILHPGELLIQPAGWFHVVYCIDTPTFSVSHFYRH
;
A
#
# COMPACT_ATOMS: atom_id res chain seq x y z
N ASP A 1 -12.00 17.00 3.35
CA ASP A 1 -10.61 16.54 3.61
C ASP A 1 -9.96 17.57 4.52
N GLU A 2 -9.78 17.20 5.79
CA GLU A 2 -9.05 18.03 6.73
C GLU A 2 -7.55 17.86 6.47
N LYS A 3 -6.87 18.97 6.19
CA LYS A 3 -5.42 18.98 6.05
C LYS A 3 -4.79 18.95 7.45
N GLU A 4 -4.03 17.93 7.76
CA GLU A 4 -3.24 17.86 8.99
C GLU A 4 -1.74 17.81 8.66
N THR A 5 -0.89 18.27 9.58
CA THR A 5 0.55 18.12 9.48
C THR A 5 0.97 16.69 9.81
N LEU A 6 2.14 16.25 9.33
CA LEU A 6 2.68 14.93 9.70
C LEU A 6 2.78 14.76 11.23
N GLY A 7 3.16 15.82 11.96
CA GLY A 7 3.22 15.79 13.41
C GLY A 7 1.86 15.53 14.07
N GLN A 8 0.81 16.20 13.60
CA GLN A 8 -0.57 15.98 14.08
C GLN A 8 -1.04 14.56 13.76
N PHE A 9 -0.74 14.06 12.55
CA PHE A 9 -1.03 12.68 12.17
C PHE A 9 -0.36 11.68 13.10
N VAL A 10 0.94 11.85 13.39
CA VAL A 10 1.70 10.97 14.30
C VAL A 10 1.11 10.99 15.70
N GLN A 11 0.74 12.17 16.23
CA GLN A 11 0.09 12.29 17.54
C GLN A 11 -1.27 11.55 17.58
N ARG A 12 -2.10 11.72 16.54
CA ARG A 12 -3.37 11.01 16.41
C ARG A 12 -3.18 9.49 16.34
N MET A 13 -2.18 9.05 15.59
CA MET A 13 -1.82 7.64 15.45
C MET A 13 -1.39 7.04 16.81
N GLN A 14 -0.61 7.75 17.61
CA GLN A 14 -0.19 7.33 18.94
C GLN A 14 -1.37 7.24 19.91
N GLN A 15 -2.24 8.25 19.90
CA GLN A 15 -3.46 8.25 20.71
C GLN A 15 -4.38 7.06 20.38
N ALA A 16 -4.59 6.80 19.09
CA ALA A 16 -5.39 5.65 18.64
C ALA A 16 -4.78 4.30 19.09
N GLN A 17 -3.45 4.21 19.14
CA GLN A 17 -2.76 3.01 19.65
C GLN A 17 -2.96 2.83 21.17
N ASP A 18 -2.89 3.91 21.94
CA ASP A 18 -3.12 3.88 23.39
C ASP A 18 -4.58 3.54 23.74
N GLU A 19 -5.53 4.05 22.95
CA GLU A 19 -6.96 3.74 23.12
C GLU A 19 -7.28 2.30 22.70
N SER A 20 -6.67 1.79 21.63
CA SER A 20 -6.89 0.42 21.15
C SER A 20 -6.36 -0.64 22.11
N SER A 21 -5.40 -0.28 22.96
CA SER A 21 -4.98 -1.14 24.09
C SER A 21 -6.07 -1.33 25.16
N LYS A 22 -7.11 -0.49 25.16
CA LYS A 22 -8.22 -0.50 26.10
C LYS A 22 -9.54 -1.04 25.53
N ILE A 23 -9.65 -1.20 24.20
CA ILE A 23 -10.88 -1.59 23.50
C ILE A 23 -10.61 -2.81 22.64
N THR A 24 -11.26 -3.91 22.94
CA THR A 24 -11.11 -5.20 22.24
C THR A 24 -11.83 -5.30 20.89
N GLU A 25 -12.62 -4.29 20.49
CA GLU A 25 -13.37 -4.28 19.23
C GLU A 25 -13.28 -2.91 18.55
N GLY A 26 -12.79 -2.85 17.32
CA GLY A 26 -12.85 -1.69 16.43
C GLY A 26 -11.56 -0.88 16.29
N HIS A 27 -10.46 -1.52 15.87
CA HIS A 27 -9.25 -0.77 15.53
C HIS A 27 -9.50 0.15 14.33
N THR A 28 -9.41 1.46 14.56
CA THR A 28 -9.52 2.44 13.49
C THR A 28 -8.21 2.47 12.69
N LYS A 29 -8.29 2.25 11.38
CA LYS A 29 -7.16 2.42 10.47
C LYS A 29 -6.74 3.89 10.47
N ALA A 30 -5.49 4.17 10.84
CA ALA A 30 -4.85 5.47 10.71
C ALA A 30 -3.64 5.31 9.77
N TYR A 31 -3.77 5.76 8.50
CA TYR A 31 -2.80 5.49 7.45
C TYR A 31 -2.76 6.65 6.44
N THR A 32 -1.56 7.04 5.98
CA THR A 32 -1.39 8.23 5.11
C THR A 32 -1.82 8.02 3.66
N GLU A 33 -1.97 6.82 3.19
CA GLU A 33 -2.43 6.47 1.82
C GLU A 33 -1.80 7.32 0.70
N GLY A 34 -0.46 7.33 0.61
CA GLY A 34 0.26 7.96 -0.50
C GLY A 34 0.37 9.48 -0.41
N CYS A 35 0.48 10.02 0.79
CA CYS A 35 0.84 11.43 0.95
C CYS A 35 2.26 11.71 0.46
N THR A 36 2.50 12.88 -0.11
CA THR A 36 3.84 13.31 -0.53
C THR A 36 4.83 13.27 0.62
N LEU A 37 6.04 12.77 0.34
CA LEU A 37 7.14 12.77 1.30
C LEU A 37 7.53 14.23 1.63
N PRO A 38 7.60 14.60 2.92
CA PRO A 38 8.04 15.94 3.31
C PRO A 38 9.43 16.26 2.77
N GLU A 39 9.63 17.48 2.26
CA GLU A 39 10.90 17.94 1.66
C GLU A 39 12.10 17.73 2.58
N ALA A 40 11.91 17.96 3.89
CA ALA A 40 12.96 17.73 4.89
C ALA A 40 13.46 16.28 4.97
N MET A 41 12.66 15.31 4.49
CA MET A 41 13.01 13.89 4.45
C MET A 41 13.44 13.43 3.05
N ALA A 42 13.19 14.22 2.02
CA ALA A 42 13.40 13.81 0.63
C ALA A 42 14.87 13.42 0.34
N ALA A 43 15.81 14.10 0.95
CA ALA A 43 17.24 13.81 0.79
C ALA A 43 17.67 12.43 1.30
N GLU A 44 16.95 11.86 2.26
CA GLU A 44 17.22 10.52 2.82
C GLU A 44 16.72 9.39 1.93
N PHE A 45 15.83 9.69 0.98
CA PHE A 45 15.18 8.70 0.12
C PHE A 45 15.45 8.95 -1.36
N VAL A 46 16.69 9.27 -1.71
CA VAL A 46 17.11 9.47 -3.10
C VAL A 46 17.29 8.10 -3.78
N PRO A 47 16.55 7.80 -4.88
CA PRO A 47 16.74 6.57 -5.61
C PRO A 47 18.14 6.49 -6.21
N ALA A 48 18.88 5.39 -5.92
CA ALA A 48 20.28 5.24 -6.33
C ALA A 48 20.48 4.90 -7.81
N TYR A 49 19.43 4.45 -8.50
CA TYR A 49 19.57 3.77 -9.79
C TYR A 49 19.01 4.54 -10.99
N PHE A 50 18.25 5.61 -10.77
CA PHE A 50 17.60 6.37 -11.84
C PHE A 50 17.72 7.87 -11.58
N SER A 51 17.59 8.66 -12.64
CA SER A 51 17.55 10.12 -12.53
C SER A 51 16.32 10.58 -11.74
N LEU A 52 16.49 11.55 -10.85
CA LEU A 52 15.36 12.14 -10.10
C LEU A 52 14.28 12.74 -11.02
N HIS A 53 14.64 13.10 -12.26
CA HIS A 53 13.68 13.62 -13.25
C HIS A 53 12.73 12.54 -13.78
N ASP A 54 13.08 11.28 -13.64
CA ASP A 54 12.30 10.14 -14.14
C ASP A 54 11.27 9.66 -13.11
N TYR A 55 11.35 10.17 -11.87
CA TYR A 55 10.42 9.82 -10.80
C TYR A 55 9.30 10.83 -10.65
N ILE A 56 8.16 10.32 -10.17
CA ILE A 56 7.14 11.14 -9.55
C ILE A 56 7.58 11.40 -8.10
N GLU A 57 7.13 12.53 -7.56
CA GLU A 57 7.36 12.92 -6.18
C GLU A 57 7.10 11.74 -5.22
N PRO A 58 8.07 11.40 -4.34
CA PRO A 58 7.96 10.23 -3.48
C PRO A 58 6.80 10.36 -2.50
N GLN A 59 6.17 9.22 -2.21
CA GLN A 59 5.00 9.14 -1.35
C GLN A 59 5.30 8.33 -0.10
N ILE A 60 4.69 8.73 1.01
CA ILE A 60 4.78 8.01 2.28
C ILE A 60 3.53 7.19 2.56
N TRP A 61 3.77 6.07 3.20
CA TRP A 61 2.78 5.10 3.66
C TRP A 61 3.06 4.78 5.12
N LEU A 62 2.56 5.64 6.00
CA LEU A 62 2.80 5.60 7.44
C LEU A 62 1.51 5.39 8.20
N GLY A 63 1.52 4.52 9.18
CA GLY A 63 0.39 4.44 10.12
C GLY A 63 0.24 3.13 10.86
N ASN A 64 -0.88 3.03 11.54
CA ASN A 64 -1.37 1.85 12.23
C ASN A 64 -2.52 1.24 11.44
N VAL A 65 -2.35 0.01 10.99
CA VAL A 65 -3.36 -0.75 10.27
C VAL A 65 -3.51 -2.11 10.95
N PRO A 66 -4.72 -2.54 11.30
CA PRO A 66 -4.94 -3.88 11.84
C PRO A 66 -4.43 -4.95 10.86
N THR A 67 -3.85 -6.04 11.36
CA THR A 67 -3.17 -7.06 10.55
C THR A 67 -4.09 -7.82 9.59
N ASN A 68 -5.39 -7.83 9.86
CA ASN A 68 -6.43 -8.48 9.06
C ASN A 68 -7.15 -7.52 8.09
N VAL A 69 -6.72 -6.26 8.03
CA VAL A 69 -7.32 -5.23 7.17
C VAL A 69 -6.31 -4.85 6.10
N ALA A 70 -6.77 -4.72 4.86
CA ALA A 70 -5.92 -4.22 3.78
C ALA A 70 -5.51 -2.76 4.05
N ALA A 71 -4.20 -2.50 4.03
CA ALA A 71 -3.65 -1.15 4.08
C ALA A 71 -3.97 -0.41 2.77
N SER A 72 -3.80 -1.10 1.63
CA SER A 72 -4.27 -0.66 0.32
C SER A 72 -5.09 -1.78 -0.30
N SER A 73 -6.27 -1.48 -0.82
CA SER A 73 -7.15 -2.45 -1.49
C SER A 73 -6.50 -3.05 -2.73
N LEU A 74 -7.03 -4.16 -3.24
CA LEU A 74 -6.52 -4.78 -4.48
C LEU A 74 -6.67 -3.83 -5.65
N HIS A 75 -5.55 -3.47 -6.28
CA HIS A 75 -5.48 -2.55 -7.42
C HIS A 75 -4.23 -2.81 -8.26
N ARG A 76 -4.11 -2.16 -9.41
CA ARG A 76 -2.87 -2.02 -10.16
C ARG A 76 -2.54 -0.56 -10.43
N ASP A 77 -1.25 -0.27 -10.49
CA ASP A 77 -0.72 1.03 -10.86
C ASP A 77 -0.34 1.09 -12.35
N PRO A 78 -0.40 2.29 -12.95
CA PRO A 78 -0.05 2.49 -14.36
C PRO A 78 1.47 2.57 -14.62
N MET A 79 2.27 2.63 -13.56
CA MET A 79 3.72 2.87 -13.61
C MET A 79 4.46 1.83 -12.78
N ASP A 80 5.74 1.66 -13.07
CA ASP A 80 6.61 0.88 -12.21
C ASP A 80 6.79 1.58 -10.87
N GLY A 81 6.54 0.85 -9.79
CA GLY A 81 6.67 1.32 -8.42
C GLY A 81 7.87 0.68 -7.72
N PHE A 82 8.50 1.45 -6.86
CA PHE A 82 9.56 1.01 -5.96
C PHE A 82 9.10 1.28 -4.53
N LEU A 83 8.78 0.24 -3.80
CA LEU A 83 8.35 0.33 -2.40
C LEU A 83 9.51 -0.01 -1.48
N TYR A 84 10.04 0.99 -0.80
CA TYR A 84 11.09 0.84 0.21
C TYR A 84 10.47 0.72 1.60
N GLN A 85 10.74 -0.37 2.31
CA GLN A 85 10.24 -0.60 3.66
C GLN A 85 11.22 -0.04 4.68
N VAL A 86 10.77 0.92 5.49
CA VAL A 86 11.59 1.60 6.49
C VAL A 86 11.37 1.01 7.88
N MET A 87 10.11 0.75 8.26
CA MET A 87 9.77 0.27 9.60
C MET A 87 8.54 -0.65 9.55
N GLY A 88 8.57 -1.70 10.38
CA GLY A 88 7.56 -2.76 10.38
C GLY A 88 7.67 -3.65 9.14
N ARG A 89 6.97 -4.78 9.12
CA ARG A 89 6.89 -5.67 7.96
C ARG A 89 5.56 -5.49 7.25
N LYS A 90 5.58 -5.64 5.93
CA LYS A 90 4.37 -5.70 5.10
C LYS A 90 4.26 -7.05 4.40
N LYS A 91 3.03 -7.49 4.18
CA LYS A 91 2.71 -8.59 3.29
C LYS A 91 1.99 -8.04 2.07
N LEU A 92 2.46 -8.42 0.89
CA LEU A 92 1.80 -8.13 -0.36
C LEU A 92 1.36 -9.44 -1.02
N LEU A 93 0.14 -9.44 -1.57
CA LEU A 93 -0.29 -10.46 -2.53
C LEU A 93 -0.26 -9.81 -3.91
N MET A 94 0.61 -10.32 -4.77
CA MET A 94 0.82 -9.79 -6.12
C MET A 94 0.28 -10.76 -7.16
N TYR A 95 -0.48 -10.25 -8.12
CA TYR A 95 -1.06 -11.05 -9.20
C TYR A 95 -0.56 -10.53 -10.54
N ALA A 96 -0.15 -11.44 -11.41
CA ALA A 96 0.31 -11.10 -12.75
C ALA A 96 -0.81 -10.46 -13.60
N PRO A 97 -0.48 -9.58 -14.56
CA PRO A 97 -1.47 -8.85 -15.37
C PRO A 97 -2.45 -9.75 -16.13
N ASP A 98 -2.05 -10.95 -16.52
CA ASP A 98 -2.89 -11.94 -17.22
C ASP A 98 -4.02 -12.51 -16.34
N GLN A 99 -3.92 -12.37 -15.02
CA GLN A 99 -4.98 -12.74 -14.09
C GLN A 99 -6.10 -11.69 -13.96
N ALA A 100 -6.01 -10.56 -14.67
CA ALA A 100 -7.02 -9.50 -14.60
C ALA A 100 -8.48 -10.00 -14.70
N PRO A 101 -8.86 -10.96 -15.58
CA PRO A 101 -10.23 -11.48 -15.63
C PRO A 101 -10.70 -12.15 -14.33
N LEU A 102 -9.77 -12.64 -13.51
CA LEU A 102 -10.05 -13.30 -12.23
C LEU A 102 -10.22 -12.30 -11.08
N LEU A 103 -9.72 -11.08 -11.22
CA LEU A 103 -9.61 -10.07 -10.16
C LEU A 103 -10.73 -9.02 -10.21
N TYR A 104 -11.56 -9.04 -11.24
CA TYR A 104 -12.71 -8.13 -11.43
C TYR A 104 -12.32 -6.65 -11.32
N PRO A 105 -11.38 -6.15 -12.15
CA PRO A 105 -10.96 -4.76 -12.10
C PRO A 105 -12.12 -3.83 -12.47
N MET A 106 -12.21 -2.70 -11.78
CA MET A 106 -13.17 -1.65 -12.06
C MET A 106 -12.81 -0.94 -13.35
N LYS A 107 -13.83 -0.44 -14.09
CA LYS A 107 -13.58 0.50 -15.18
C LYS A 107 -13.12 1.83 -14.57
N ALA A 108 -11.93 2.26 -14.95
CA ALA A 108 -11.36 3.52 -14.50
C ALA A 108 -10.99 4.42 -15.69
N TYR A 109 -11.04 5.74 -15.49
CA TYR A 109 -10.69 6.72 -16.53
C TYR A 109 -9.18 6.89 -16.71
N ASN A 110 -8.41 6.42 -15.74
CA ASN A 110 -6.95 6.39 -15.77
C ASN A 110 -6.45 4.93 -15.69
N ASN A 111 -5.17 4.74 -15.85
CA ASN A 111 -4.57 3.42 -15.78
C ASN A 111 -4.50 2.83 -14.35
N TYR A 112 -4.83 3.60 -13.32
CA TYR A 112 -5.07 3.08 -11.98
C TYR A 112 -6.39 2.31 -11.97
N GLN A 113 -6.34 1.03 -11.59
CA GLN A 113 -7.52 0.17 -11.58
C GLN A 113 -7.66 -0.56 -10.25
N PRO A 114 -8.54 -0.10 -9.37
CA PRO A 114 -8.97 -0.90 -8.23
C PRO A 114 -9.83 -2.08 -8.69
N CYS A 115 -9.92 -3.10 -7.85
CA CYS A 115 -10.74 -4.29 -8.09
C CYS A 115 -11.95 -4.34 -7.15
N TRP A 116 -13.00 -5.02 -7.59
CA TRP A 116 -14.19 -5.24 -6.76
C TRP A 116 -13.96 -6.27 -5.66
N VAL A 117 -13.05 -7.22 -5.89
CA VAL A 117 -12.77 -8.31 -4.95
C VAL A 117 -11.92 -7.79 -3.79
N LYS A 118 -12.27 -8.23 -2.58
CA LYS A 118 -11.47 -8.06 -1.36
C LYS A 118 -10.83 -9.41 -1.03
N PRO A 119 -9.52 -9.58 -1.23
CA PRO A 119 -8.86 -10.87 -1.03
C PRO A 119 -8.91 -11.41 0.40
N GLU A 120 -9.04 -10.52 1.39
CA GLU A 120 -9.18 -10.87 2.81
C GLU A 120 -10.54 -11.51 3.14
N GLU A 121 -11.59 -11.18 2.39
CA GLU A 121 -12.96 -11.69 2.58
C GLU A 121 -13.66 -11.76 1.21
N PRO A 122 -13.29 -12.71 0.34
CA PRO A 122 -13.78 -12.75 -1.03
C PRO A 122 -15.23 -13.24 -1.09
N ASP A 123 -16.10 -12.43 -1.69
CA ASP A 123 -17.47 -12.84 -2.05
C ASP A 123 -17.42 -13.72 -3.30
N LEU A 124 -17.26 -15.03 -3.09
CA LEU A 124 -17.17 -16.00 -4.18
C LEU A 124 -18.52 -16.30 -4.87
N GLU A 125 -19.64 -15.91 -4.30
CA GLU A 125 -20.94 -15.98 -4.98
C GLU A 125 -20.99 -14.90 -6.08
N ARG A 126 -20.54 -13.71 -5.75
CA ARG A 126 -20.49 -12.56 -6.67
C ARG A 126 -19.29 -12.60 -7.62
N TYR A 127 -18.14 -13.11 -7.15
CA TYR A 127 -16.86 -13.12 -7.87
C TYR A 127 -16.26 -14.53 -7.95
N PRO A 128 -16.94 -15.52 -8.56
CA PRO A 128 -16.53 -16.93 -8.51
C PRO A 128 -15.17 -17.22 -9.15
N GLU A 129 -14.78 -16.47 -10.19
CA GLU A 129 -13.50 -16.68 -10.86
C GLU A 129 -12.29 -16.35 -9.97
N PHE A 130 -12.48 -15.52 -8.93
CA PHE A 130 -11.41 -15.20 -7.99
C PHE A 130 -10.84 -16.42 -7.28
N ALA A 131 -11.65 -17.48 -7.08
CA ALA A 131 -11.16 -18.75 -6.51
C ALA A 131 -10.00 -19.40 -7.32
N LYS A 132 -9.82 -19.01 -8.58
CA LYS A 132 -8.76 -19.51 -9.46
C LYS A 132 -7.50 -18.62 -9.44
N ALA A 133 -7.59 -17.43 -8.85
CA ALA A 133 -6.48 -16.48 -8.81
C ALA A 133 -5.34 -17.01 -7.92
N LYS A 134 -4.11 -16.82 -8.38
CA LYS A 134 -2.89 -17.33 -7.72
C LYS A 134 -1.93 -16.18 -7.45
N PRO A 135 -1.93 -15.62 -6.24
CA PRO A 135 -0.97 -14.57 -5.89
C PRO A 135 0.44 -15.13 -5.68
N ILE A 136 1.42 -14.26 -5.90
CA ILE A 136 2.73 -14.39 -5.31
C ILE A 136 2.67 -13.63 -3.98
N GLU A 137 2.96 -14.32 -2.87
CA GLU A 137 3.07 -13.69 -1.57
C GLU A 137 4.49 -13.15 -1.36
N VAL A 138 4.58 -11.90 -0.97
CA VAL A 138 5.84 -11.22 -0.63
C VAL A 138 5.75 -10.70 0.79
N ILE A 139 6.73 -11.05 1.63
CA ILE A 139 6.94 -10.42 2.93
C ILE A 139 8.10 -9.44 2.78
N LEU A 140 7.82 -8.16 3.00
CA LEU A 140 8.79 -7.08 2.87
C LEU A 140 9.24 -6.63 4.25
N HIS A 141 10.54 -6.77 4.52
CA HIS A 141 11.17 -6.42 5.80
C HIS A 141 11.78 -5.01 5.75
N PRO A 142 11.99 -4.35 6.92
CA PRO A 142 12.75 -3.11 6.97
C PRO A 142 14.11 -3.23 6.29
N GLY A 143 14.45 -2.25 5.45
CA GLY A 143 15.68 -2.23 4.64
C GLY A 143 15.54 -2.89 3.26
N GLU A 144 14.43 -3.54 2.97
CA GLU A 144 14.17 -4.16 1.66
C GLU A 144 13.42 -3.22 0.71
N LEU A 145 13.66 -3.40 -0.58
CA LEU A 145 13.01 -2.72 -1.68
C LEU A 145 12.23 -3.74 -2.52
N LEU A 146 10.96 -3.49 -2.74
CA LEU A 146 10.13 -4.25 -3.68
C LEU A 146 9.94 -3.45 -4.97
N ILE A 147 10.24 -4.08 -6.10
CA ILE A 147 9.89 -3.57 -7.42
C ILE A 147 8.50 -4.08 -7.76
N GLN A 148 7.58 -3.17 -8.07
CA GLN A 148 6.22 -3.43 -8.47
C GLN A 148 6.05 -3.02 -9.94
N PRO A 149 6.17 -3.95 -10.90
CA PRO A 149 6.06 -3.59 -12.31
C PRO A 149 4.67 -3.06 -12.67
N ALA A 150 4.61 -2.12 -13.60
CA ALA A 150 3.36 -1.56 -14.11
C ALA A 150 2.36 -2.66 -14.51
N GLY A 151 1.11 -2.49 -14.13
CA GLY A 151 0.04 -3.43 -14.46
C GLY A 151 -0.06 -4.67 -13.58
N TRP A 152 0.90 -4.94 -12.68
CA TRP A 152 0.75 -5.96 -11.66
C TRP A 152 -0.27 -5.55 -10.62
N PHE A 153 -1.24 -6.42 -10.36
CA PHE A 153 -2.21 -6.18 -9.29
C PHE A 153 -1.59 -6.52 -7.95
N HIS A 154 -1.91 -5.74 -6.94
CA HIS A 154 -1.43 -6.01 -5.58
C HIS A 154 -2.40 -5.49 -4.52
N VAL A 155 -2.36 -6.14 -3.37
CA VAL A 155 -3.01 -5.73 -2.13
C VAL A 155 -1.97 -5.76 -1.04
N VAL A 156 -2.02 -4.79 -0.12
CA VAL A 156 -1.01 -4.62 0.93
C VAL A 156 -1.64 -4.77 2.30
N TYR A 157 -0.99 -5.58 3.14
CA TYR A 157 -1.32 -5.76 4.55
C TYR A 157 -0.13 -5.38 5.41
N CYS A 158 -0.39 -4.85 6.61
CA CYS A 158 0.64 -4.62 7.61
C CYS A 158 0.76 -5.84 8.52
N ILE A 159 1.97 -6.39 8.67
CA ILE A 159 2.25 -7.45 9.64
C ILE A 159 2.52 -6.83 11.00
N ASP A 160 3.31 -5.78 11.02
CA ASP A 160 3.66 -5.03 12.21
C ASP A 160 3.02 -3.63 12.15
N THR A 161 2.76 -3.05 13.32
CA THR A 161 2.24 -1.69 13.47
C THR A 161 2.97 -1.00 14.62
N PRO A 162 3.41 0.26 14.47
CA PRO A 162 3.32 1.09 13.27
C PRO A 162 4.15 0.56 12.09
N THR A 163 3.77 0.97 10.89
CA THR A 163 4.50 0.65 9.65
C THR A 163 4.84 1.92 8.90
N PHE A 164 6.01 1.93 8.24
CA PHE A 164 6.45 3.05 7.41
C PHE A 164 7.14 2.55 6.15
N SER A 165 6.67 3.02 5.01
CA SER A 165 7.30 2.79 3.71
C SER A 165 7.34 4.08 2.90
N VAL A 166 8.27 4.14 1.94
CA VAL A 166 8.36 5.20 0.93
C VAL A 166 8.23 4.54 -0.44
N SER A 167 7.39 5.09 -1.30
CA SER A 167 7.29 4.64 -2.69
C SER A 167 7.76 5.73 -3.65
N HIS A 168 8.39 5.28 -4.74
CA HIS A 168 8.73 6.07 -5.90
C HIS A 168 8.08 5.44 -7.12
N PHE A 169 7.45 6.23 -7.97
CA PHE A 169 6.90 5.77 -9.24
C PHE A 169 7.75 6.33 -10.38
N TYR A 170 8.10 5.44 -11.31
CA TYR A 170 8.94 5.77 -12.45
C TYR A 170 8.08 6.11 -13.68
N ARG A 171 8.46 7.17 -14.40
CA ARG A 171 7.84 7.56 -15.67
C ARG A 171 8.61 6.91 -16.82
N HIS A 172 7.90 6.20 -17.67
CA HIS A 172 8.44 5.70 -18.94
C HIS A 172 8.42 6.79 -20.02
#